data_5ae5fb2f284338762f48b90c923354b1
#
_entry.id   5ae5fb2f284338762f48b90c923354b1
#
_cell.length_a   1.000
_cell.length_b   1.000
_cell.length_c   1.000
_cell.angle_alpha   90.00
_cell.angle_beta   90.00
_cell.angle_gamma   90.00
#
_symmetry.space_group_name_H-M   'P 1'
#
loop_
_entity.id
_entity.type
_entity.pdbx_description
1 polymer ?
#
loop_
_entity_poly.entity_id
_entity_poly.type
_entity_poly.pdbx_seq_one_letter_code
_entity_poly.pdbx_strand_id
1 'polypeptide(L)'
;MAKIHEVEGWLDLVQEEILEPDMEIIDPHHHLWHGPQDPPGVKGSYRYLLQDLWRDTSSGHNIKKTVFIDCGQEYRLEGPEEFKPIGETEFVVQIAKQAQEDSSQAQIAGIIGHANMMLGTSVKEVLELHAEKGEGLFRGIRHAGGWDEDERVKNAHSHPTPHIYLEDKFQEGLQTLASMGMVFDTWHYHNQIRDLTELAKNLPELVIIHDHFGGPLGIGPYK
;
A
#
# COMPACT_ATOMS: atom_id res chain seq x y z
N MET A 1 14.19 -14.48 11.11
CA MET A 1 12.79 -14.08 11.17
C MET A 1 12.01 -15.26 11.73
N ALA A 2 11.24 -15.05 12.81
CA ALA A 2 10.33 -16.06 13.33
C ALA A 2 9.34 -16.45 12.22
N LYS A 3 9.01 -17.73 12.11
CA LYS A 3 7.96 -18.18 11.20
C LYS A 3 6.63 -17.68 11.76
N ILE A 4 5.72 -17.24 10.89
CA ILE A 4 4.39 -16.71 11.30
C ILE A 4 3.65 -17.68 12.23
N HIS A 5 3.81 -18.99 12.05
CA HIS A 5 3.27 -20.02 12.94
C HIS A 5 3.82 -19.99 14.40
N GLU A 6 4.95 -19.31 14.63
CA GLU A 6 5.49 -19.08 15.98
C GLU A 6 4.86 -17.88 16.67
N VAL A 7 4.10 -17.06 15.92
CA VAL A 7 3.46 -15.84 16.40
C VAL A 7 2.07 -16.13 16.96
N GLU A 8 1.35 -17.14 16.45
CA GLU A 8 -0.02 -17.47 16.89
C GLU A 8 -0.08 -17.69 18.41
N GLY A 9 0.78 -18.54 18.96
CA GLY A 9 0.85 -18.76 20.41
C GLY A 9 1.33 -17.54 21.23
N TRP A 10 2.03 -16.59 20.60
CA TRP A 10 2.48 -15.38 21.26
C TRP A 10 1.35 -14.35 21.41
N LEU A 11 0.50 -14.21 20.40
CA LEU A 11 -0.67 -13.33 20.45
C LEU A 11 -1.68 -13.76 21.53
N ASP A 12 -1.76 -15.06 21.82
CA ASP A 12 -2.66 -15.60 22.85
C ASP A 12 -2.16 -15.35 24.30
N LEU A 13 -0.92 -14.87 24.49
CA LEU A 13 -0.36 -14.62 25.82
C LEU A 13 -1.04 -13.46 26.57
N VAL A 14 -1.64 -12.53 25.85
CA VAL A 14 -2.36 -11.39 26.42
C VAL A 14 -3.73 -11.32 25.80
N GLN A 15 -4.76 -11.42 26.65
CA GLN A 15 -6.15 -11.25 26.26
C GLN A 15 -6.65 -9.93 26.84
N GLU A 16 -7.07 -9.02 25.99
CA GLU A 16 -7.60 -7.72 26.38
C GLU A 16 -9.08 -7.61 26.01
N GLU A 17 -9.85 -6.91 26.83
CA GLU A 17 -11.24 -6.60 26.51
C GLU A 17 -11.30 -5.55 25.39
N ILE A 18 -12.16 -5.79 24.40
CA ILE A 18 -12.41 -4.83 23.33
C ILE A 18 -13.29 -3.72 23.90
N LEU A 19 -12.75 -2.49 23.95
CA LEU A 19 -13.41 -1.36 24.63
C LEU A 19 -14.65 -0.87 23.90
N GLU A 20 -14.65 -0.88 22.56
CA GLU A 20 -15.74 -0.35 21.73
C GLU A 20 -16.11 -1.36 20.63
N PRO A 21 -16.69 -2.52 20.99
CA PRO A 21 -16.89 -3.63 20.04
C PRO A 21 -17.88 -3.30 18.92
N ASP A 22 -18.81 -2.36 19.15
CA ASP A 22 -19.82 -1.97 18.16
C ASP A 22 -19.38 -0.82 17.25
N MET A 23 -18.23 -0.18 17.54
CA MET A 23 -17.73 0.93 16.74
C MET A 23 -17.39 0.46 15.32
N GLU A 24 -18.03 1.05 14.32
CA GLU A 24 -17.71 0.73 12.91
C GLU A 24 -16.32 1.26 12.54
N ILE A 25 -15.48 0.35 12.05
CA ILE A 25 -14.10 0.63 11.66
C ILE A 25 -13.94 0.44 10.14
N ILE A 26 -13.22 1.36 9.52
CA ILE A 26 -12.61 1.18 8.22
C ILE A 26 -11.13 0.96 8.47
N ASP A 27 -10.63 -0.25 8.19
CA ASP A 27 -9.20 -0.54 8.21
C ASP A 27 -8.56 0.06 6.95
N PRO A 28 -7.72 1.10 7.07
CA PRO A 28 -7.21 1.85 5.92
C PRO A 28 -6.05 1.16 5.22
N HIS A 29 -5.56 0.00 5.70
CA HIS A 29 -4.31 -0.57 5.21
C HIS A 29 -4.23 -2.09 5.39
N HIS A 30 -4.46 -2.83 4.33
CA HIS A 30 -4.12 -4.25 4.28
C HIS A 30 -3.45 -4.62 2.95
N HIS A 31 -2.83 -5.78 2.93
CA HIS A 31 -2.24 -6.39 1.75
C HIS A 31 -2.86 -7.78 1.50
N LEU A 32 -2.69 -8.28 0.28
CA LEU A 32 -3.04 -9.65 -0.10
C LEU A 32 -1.84 -10.31 -0.77
N TRP A 33 -1.52 -11.53 -0.38
CA TRP A 33 -0.40 -12.29 -0.95
C TRP A 33 -0.88 -13.65 -1.44
N HIS A 34 -0.66 -13.94 -2.71
CA HIS A 34 -1.17 -15.16 -3.35
C HIS A 34 -0.34 -16.42 -3.07
N GLY A 35 0.83 -16.31 -2.52
CA GLY A 35 1.71 -17.43 -2.19
C GLY A 35 3.11 -17.29 -2.79
N PRO A 36 3.77 -18.38 -3.21
CA PRO A 36 5.23 -18.42 -3.41
C PRO A 36 5.82 -17.45 -4.45
N GLN A 37 5.02 -16.62 -5.08
CA GLN A 37 5.48 -15.48 -5.87
C GLN A 37 5.75 -14.29 -4.94
N ASP A 38 6.72 -14.47 -4.06
CA ASP A 38 7.10 -13.42 -3.12
C ASP A 38 7.53 -12.15 -3.85
N PRO A 39 7.15 -10.96 -3.36
CA PRO A 39 7.75 -9.70 -3.82
C PRO A 39 9.28 -9.78 -3.74
N PRO A 40 10.02 -9.17 -4.65
CA PRO A 40 11.48 -9.18 -4.59
C PRO A 40 11.99 -8.76 -3.21
N GLY A 41 12.59 -9.71 -2.48
CA GLY A 41 13.19 -9.49 -1.17
C GLY A 41 12.42 -9.98 0.04
N VAL A 42 11.23 -10.55 -0.13
CA VAL A 42 10.51 -11.32 0.89
C VAL A 42 10.73 -12.81 0.61
N LYS A 43 11.38 -13.54 1.51
CA LYS A 43 11.60 -14.98 1.38
C LYS A 43 10.57 -15.73 2.20
N GLY A 44 9.77 -16.55 1.55
CA GLY A 44 8.86 -17.50 2.18
C GLY A 44 7.53 -17.62 1.44
N SER A 45 6.93 -18.77 1.46
CA SER A 45 5.59 -19.00 0.92
C SER A 45 4.53 -18.36 1.80
N TYR A 46 4.42 -17.05 1.73
CA TYR A 46 3.42 -16.32 2.50
C TYR A 46 2.15 -16.21 1.67
N ARG A 47 1.08 -16.79 2.16
CA ARG A 47 -0.24 -16.67 1.58
C ARG A 47 -1.16 -15.99 2.58
N TYR A 48 -1.82 -14.92 2.14
CA TYR A 48 -2.82 -14.19 2.91
C TYR A 48 -3.86 -13.64 1.92
N LEU A 49 -5.04 -14.24 1.89
CA LEU A 49 -6.11 -13.91 0.96
C LEU A 49 -7.40 -13.61 1.72
N LEU A 50 -8.53 -13.52 1.01
CA LEU A 50 -9.82 -13.10 1.53
C LEU A 50 -10.23 -13.83 2.83
N GLN A 51 -10.04 -15.15 2.90
CA GLN A 51 -10.43 -15.92 4.09
C GLN A 51 -9.54 -15.60 5.31
N ASP A 52 -8.26 -15.30 5.06
CA ASP A 52 -7.35 -14.88 6.11
C ASP A 52 -7.69 -13.47 6.60
N LEU A 53 -7.98 -12.55 5.66
CA LEU A 53 -8.45 -11.19 5.96
C LEU A 53 -9.75 -11.22 6.79
N TRP A 54 -10.72 -12.05 6.41
CA TRP A 54 -11.98 -12.17 7.15
C TRP A 54 -11.79 -12.76 8.53
N ARG A 55 -10.91 -13.76 8.70
CA ARG A 55 -10.58 -14.29 10.02
C ARG A 55 -10.05 -13.18 10.94
N ASP A 56 -9.16 -12.32 10.42
CA ASP A 56 -8.56 -11.26 11.21
C ASP A 56 -9.54 -10.11 11.46
N THR A 57 -10.32 -9.70 10.46
CA THR A 57 -11.33 -8.63 10.62
C THR A 57 -12.52 -9.04 11.46
N SER A 58 -12.74 -10.34 11.67
CA SER A 58 -13.80 -10.90 12.52
C SER A 58 -13.34 -11.22 13.96
N SER A 59 -12.11 -10.81 14.34
CA SER A 59 -11.49 -11.17 15.62
C SER A 59 -12.07 -10.41 16.85
N GLY A 60 -13.16 -9.65 16.66
CA GLY A 60 -13.90 -9.04 17.77
C GLY A 60 -14.21 -7.55 17.58
N HIS A 61 -13.45 -6.84 16.76
CA HIS A 61 -13.79 -5.47 16.36
C HIS A 61 -14.79 -5.46 15.19
N ASN A 62 -15.58 -4.38 15.09
CA ASN A 62 -16.58 -4.22 14.04
C ASN A 62 -15.99 -3.60 12.76
N ILE A 63 -15.09 -4.31 12.10
CA ILE A 63 -14.45 -3.86 10.86
C ILE A 63 -15.42 -4.10 9.70
N LYS A 64 -15.89 -3.01 9.07
CA LYS A 64 -16.86 -3.05 7.97
C LYS A 64 -16.20 -2.98 6.60
N LYS A 65 -15.13 -2.23 6.49
CA LYS A 65 -14.44 -1.98 5.23
C LYS A 65 -12.94 -2.01 5.41
N THR A 66 -12.24 -2.34 4.33
CA THR A 66 -10.79 -2.29 4.28
C THR A 66 -10.32 -1.57 3.03
N VAL A 67 -9.10 -1.05 3.05
CA VAL A 67 -8.43 -0.48 1.86
C VAL A 67 -7.19 -1.32 1.58
N PHE A 68 -7.14 -1.85 0.35
CA PHE A 68 -5.96 -2.56 -0.13
C PHE A 68 -4.87 -1.56 -0.53
N ILE A 69 -3.64 -1.86 -0.16
CA ILE A 69 -2.47 -1.08 -0.53
C ILE A 69 -1.50 -1.94 -1.32
N ASP A 70 -0.96 -1.41 -2.40
CA ASP A 70 0.06 -2.04 -3.25
C ASP A 70 1.14 -2.76 -2.44
N CYS A 71 1.46 -3.97 -2.86
CA CYS A 71 2.53 -4.80 -2.30
C CYS A 71 3.29 -5.62 -3.36
N GLY A 72 3.06 -5.33 -4.64
CA GLY A 72 3.78 -5.93 -5.77
C GLY A 72 3.29 -7.33 -6.15
N GLN A 73 2.02 -7.66 -5.87
CA GLN A 73 1.45 -8.96 -6.22
C GLN A 73 0.77 -8.94 -7.58
N GLU A 74 0.80 -10.09 -8.26
CA GLU A 74 0.06 -10.35 -9.52
C GLU A 74 0.28 -9.27 -10.61
N TYR A 75 1.45 -8.64 -10.65
CA TYR A 75 1.81 -7.75 -11.74
C TYR A 75 1.78 -8.52 -13.07
N ARG A 76 1.31 -7.87 -14.13
CA ARG A 76 1.29 -8.47 -15.47
C ARG A 76 2.70 -8.90 -15.87
N LEU A 77 2.83 -10.10 -16.42
CA LEU A 77 4.13 -10.64 -16.84
C LEU A 77 4.60 -10.03 -18.17
N GLU A 78 3.65 -9.64 -19.01
CA GLU A 78 3.90 -9.10 -20.35
C GLU A 78 3.44 -7.65 -20.49
N GLY A 79 3.90 -6.99 -21.54
CA GLY A 79 3.58 -5.60 -21.85
C GLY A 79 4.62 -4.61 -21.32
N PRO A 80 4.41 -3.31 -21.58
CA PRO A 80 5.29 -2.26 -21.09
C PRO A 80 5.35 -2.24 -19.56
N GLU A 81 6.54 -1.93 -19.01
CA GLU A 81 6.80 -2.01 -17.55
C GLU A 81 5.85 -1.13 -16.73
N GLU A 82 5.52 0.05 -17.25
CA GLU A 82 4.64 1.02 -16.59
C GLU A 82 3.21 0.51 -16.40
N PHE A 83 2.76 -0.45 -17.22
CA PHE A 83 1.41 -1.03 -17.13
C PHE A 83 1.35 -2.35 -16.37
N LYS A 84 2.48 -2.93 -15.99
CA LYS A 84 2.49 -4.20 -15.24
C LYS A 84 1.77 -4.14 -13.90
N PRO A 85 1.87 -3.03 -13.11
CA PRO A 85 1.17 -2.93 -11.83
C PRO A 85 -0.36 -2.99 -11.92
N ILE A 86 -0.93 -2.77 -13.11
CA ILE A 86 -2.38 -2.90 -13.33
C ILE A 86 -2.88 -4.31 -12.98
N GLY A 87 -2.05 -5.34 -13.16
CA GLY A 87 -2.39 -6.72 -12.80
C GLY A 87 -2.78 -6.88 -11.34
N GLU A 88 -2.11 -6.18 -10.43
CA GLU A 88 -2.47 -6.19 -9.01
C GLU A 88 -3.85 -5.57 -8.76
N THR A 89 -4.17 -4.46 -9.42
CA THR A 89 -5.51 -3.86 -9.35
C THR A 89 -6.59 -4.83 -9.85
N GLU A 90 -6.34 -5.50 -10.99
CA GLU A 90 -7.26 -6.52 -11.54
C GLU A 90 -7.45 -7.69 -10.57
N PHE A 91 -6.37 -8.17 -9.95
CA PHE A 91 -6.40 -9.21 -8.93
C PHE A 91 -7.25 -8.82 -7.72
N VAL A 92 -7.02 -7.63 -7.16
CA VAL A 92 -7.75 -7.18 -5.98
C VAL A 92 -9.22 -6.94 -6.27
N VAL A 93 -9.59 -6.46 -7.47
CA VAL A 93 -10.98 -6.35 -7.90
C VAL A 93 -11.68 -7.70 -7.91
N GLN A 94 -11.03 -8.77 -8.36
CA GLN A 94 -11.60 -10.12 -8.31
C GLN A 94 -11.84 -10.59 -6.87
N ILE A 95 -10.90 -10.32 -5.96
CA ILE A 95 -11.07 -10.63 -4.53
C ILE A 95 -12.20 -9.79 -3.91
N ALA A 96 -12.31 -8.51 -4.27
CA ALA A 96 -13.39 -7.65 -3.80
C ALA A 96 -14.77 -8.13 -4.26
N LYS A 97 -14.90 -8.63 -5.49
CA LYS A 97 -16.14 -9.24 -5.99
C LYS A 97 -16.51 -10.51 -5.19
N GLN A 98 -15.52 -11.34 -4.85
CA GLN A 98 -15.75 -12.49 -3.98
C GLN A 98 -16.21 -12.05 -2.57
N ALA A 99 -15.64 -10.96 -2.04
CA ALA A 99 -16.06 -10.42 -0.76
C ALA A 99 -17.53 -9.96 -0.74
N GLN A 100 -18.05 -9.45 -1.86
CA GLN A 100 -19.44 -9.03 -1.98
C GLN A 100 -20.46 -10.20 -1.90
N GLU A 101 -20.02 -11.44 -2.05
CA GLU A 101 -20.89 -12.62 -1.90
C GLU A 101 -21.36 -12.83 -0.45
N ASP A 102 -20.60 -12.27 0.53
CA ASP A 102 -21.00 -12.30 1.95
C ASP A 102 -20.94 -10.89 2.55
N SER A 103 -22.07 -10.19 2.56
CA SER A 103 -22.21 -8.85 3.10
C SER A 103 -22.09 -8.74 4.63
N SER A 104 -22.04 -9.86 5.34
CA SER A 104 -21.82 -9.90 6.79
C SER A 104 -20.35 -9.68 7.16
N GLN A 105 -19.44 -9.90 6.21
CA GLN A 105 -18.00 -9.77 6.36
C GLN A 105 -17.48 -8.39 5.92
N ALA A 106 -16.27 -8.06 6.34
CA ALA A 106 -15.58 -6.83 5.90
C ALA A 106 -15.41 -6.81 4.39
N GLN A 107 -15.70 -5.65 3.76
CA GLN A 107 -15.65 -5.45 2.32
C GLN A 107 -14.40 -4.65 1.91
N ILE A 108 -13.73 -5.04 0.83
CA ILE A 108 -12.67 -4.22 0.24
C ILE A 108 -13.32 -3.02 -0.46
N ALA A 109 -13.11 -1.82 0.06
CA ALA A 109 -13.80 -0.59 -0.38
C ALA A 109 -12.90 0.42 -1.09
N GLY A 110 -11.61 0.16 -1.14
CA GLY A 110 -10.64 0.99 -1.84
C GLY A 110 -9.39 0.23 -2.23
N ILE A 111 -8.74 0.70 -3.28
CA ILE A 111 -7.48 0.18 -3.80
C ILE A 111 -6.52 1.36 -4.00
N ILE A 112 -5.36 1.27 -3.38
CA ILE A 112 -4.18 2.07 -3.67
C ILE A 112 -3.22 1.17 -4.45
N GLY A 113 -3.02 1.45 -5.72
CA GLY A 113 -2.13 0.69 -6.59
C GLY A 113 -0.74 1.30 -6.69
N HIS A 114 0.07 0.78 -7.61
CA HIS A 114 1.39 1.35 -7.91
C HIS A 114 1.43 1.96 -9.31
N ALA A 115 2.04 3.15 -9.42
CA ALA A 115 2.49 3.71 -10.70
C ALA A 115 3.80 4.48 -10.51
N ASN A 116 4.64 4.46 -11.53
CA ASN A 116 5.91 5.18 -11.49
C ASN A 116 5.68 6.68 -11.71
N MET A 117 5.68 7.48 -10.65
CA MET A 117 5.49 8.94 -10.73
C MET A 117 6.62 9.65 -11.51
N MET A 118 7.80 9.01 -11.66
CA MET A 118 8.89 9.54 -12.50
C MET A 118 8.57 9.56 -14.00
N LEU A 119 7.43 9.03 -14.42
CA LEU A 119 6.91 9.23 -15.77
C LEU A 119 6.43 10.66 -16.03
N GLY A 120 6.34 11.50 -14.98
CA GLY A 120 5.81 12.84 -15.08
C GLY A 120 4.37 12.83 -15.62
N THR A 121 4.02 13.73 -16.52
CA THR A 121 2.66 13.80 -17.10
C THR A 121 2.23 12.54 -17.87
N SER A 122 3.17 11.72 -18.34
CA SER A 122 2.86 10.47 -19.05
C SER A 122 2.25 9.39 -18.15
N VAL A 123 2.31 9.55 -16.82
CA VAL A 123 1.65 8.64 -15.88
C VAL A 123 0.13 8.62 -16.04
N LYS A 124 -0.45 9.63 -16.70
CA LYS A 124 -1.90 9.75 -16.89
C LYS A 124 -2.53 8.51 -17.50
N GLU A 125 -1.93 7.93 -18.53
CA GLU A 125 -2.46 6.72 -19.18
C GLU A 125 -2.48 5.52 -18.23
N VAL A 126 -1.47 5.40 -17.37
CA VAL A 126 -1.40 4.35 -16.33
C VAL A 126 -2.51 4.54 -15.30
N LEU A 127 -2.72 5.78 -14.83
CA LEU A 127 -3.76 6.11 -13.87
C LEU A 127 -5.17 5.89 -14.43
N GLU A 128 -5.41 6.26 -15.69
CA GLU A 128 -6.67 6.02 -16.39
C GLU A 128 -6.97 4.52 -16.49
N LEU A 129 -5.95 3.70 -16.78
CA LEU A 129 -6.13 2.26 -16.87
C LEU A 129 -6.36 1.63 -15.48
N HIS A 130 -5.68 2.10 -14.43
CA HIS A 130 -6.01 1.71 -13.05
C HIS A 130 -7.45 2.04 -12.68
N ALA A 131 -7.91 3.25 -13.02
CA ALA A 131 -9.29 3.67 -12.75
C ALA A 131 -10.31 2.79 -13.49
N GLU A 132 -10.05 2.47 -14.78
CA GLU A 132 -10.88 1.55 -15.56
C GLU A 132 -10.94 0.16 -14.93
N LYS A 133 -9.77 -0.45 -14.68
CA LYS A 133 -9.67 -1.82 -14.15
C LYS A 133 -10.04 -1.93 -12.68
N GLY A 134 -9.96 -0.82 -11.95
CA GLY A 134 -10.37 -0.71 -10.55
C GLY A 134 -11.89 -0.73 -10.33
N GLU A 135 -12.70 -0.64 -11.39
CA GLU A 135 -14.16 -0.75 -11.34
C GLU A 135 -14.81 0.10 -10.23
N GLY A 136 -14.30 1.31 -10.00
CA GLY A 136 -14.78 2.23 -8.96
C GLY A 136 -14.17 2.00 -7.56
N LEU A 137 -13.27 1.04 -7.38
CA LEU A 137 -12.54 0.85 -6.12
C LEU A 137 -11.21 1.60 -6.09
N PHE A 138 -10.61 1.92 -7.23
CA PHE A 138 -9.32 2.59 -7.28
C PHE A 138 -9.41 4.02 -6.72
N ARG A 139 -8.46 4.38 -5.83
CA ARG A 139 -8.44 5.68 -5.10
C ARG A 139 -7.17 6.46 -5.30
N GLY A 140 -6.06 5.81 -5.60
CA GLY A 140 -4.78 6.48 -5.66
C GLY A 140 -3.61 5.54 -5.82
N ILE A 141 -2.43 6.09 -5.57
CA ILE A 141 -1.15 5.46 -5.85
C ILE A 141 -0.26 5.48 -4.62
N ARG A 142 0.45 4.36 -4.39
CA ARG A 142 1.68 4.30 -3.62
C ARG A 142 2.87 4.27 -4.59
N HIS A 143 3.84 5.16 -4.37
CA HIS A 143 5.18 5.04 -4.91
C HIS A 143 6.17 5.14 -3.75
N ALA A 144 6.67 4.01 -3.31
CA ALA A 144 7.53 3.93 -2.14
C ALA A 144 8.82 4.72 -2.34
N GLY A 145 9.08 5.69 -1.47
CA GLY A 145 10.24 6.58 -1.51
C GLY A 145 11.29 6.28 -0.43
N GLY A 146 11.13 5.19 0.33
CA GLY A 146 12.01 4.86 1.46
C GLY A 146 13.46 4.68 1.04
N TRP A 147 14.32 5.63 1.44
CA TRP A 147 15.74 5.65 1.14
C TRP A 147 16.58 6.05 2.36
N ASP A 148 17.72 5.40 2.50
CA ASP A 148 18.74 5.74 3.49
C ASP A 148 20.13 5.50 2.89
N GLU A 149 21.13 6.30 3.29
CA GLU A 149 22.51 6.16 2.84
C GLU A 149 23.25 4.98 3.49
N ASP A 150 22.77 4.52 4.64
CA ASP A 150 23.39 3.43 5.39
C ASP A 150 22.97 2.07 4.79
N GLU A 151 23.92 1.31 4.29
CA GLU A 151 23.70 0.01 3.65
C GLU A 151 22.99 -1.03 4.55
N ARG A 152 22.97 -0.82 5.86
CA ARG A 152 22.24 -1.66 6.81
C ARG A 152 20.73 -1.41 6.79
N VAL A 153 20.31 -0.30 6.20
CA VAL A 153 18.90 0.05 5.96
C VAL A 153 18.55 -0.33 4.53
N LYS A 154 17.54 -1.19 4.36
CA LYS A 154 17.12 -1.63 3.04
C LYS A 154 16.25 -0.55 2.38
N ASN A 155 16.68 -0.01 1.26
CA ASN A 155 15.90 0.93 0.48
C ASN A 155 14.66 0.27 -0.16
N ALA A 156 13.66 1.08 -0.50
CA ALA A 156 12.43 0.60 -1.12
C ALA A 156 12.70 -0.10 -2.46
N HIS A 157 11.82 -1.04 -2.82
CA HIS A 157 11.92 -1.82 -4.07
C HIS A 157 11.74 -0.98 -5.35
N SER A 158 11.19 0.23 -5.23
CA SER A 158 11.09 1.24 -6.30
C SER A 158 12.45 1.86 -6.68
N HIS A 159 13.52 1.52 -5.93
CA HIS A 159 14.86 2.09 -6.09
C HIS A 159 14.88 3.63 -6.12
N PRO A 160 14.29 4.29 -5.10
CA PRO A 160 14.18 5.74 -5.09
C PRO A 160 15.54 6.42 -4.96
N THR A 161 15.62 7.65 -5.47
CA THR A 161 16.73 8.57 -5.15
C THR A 161 16.56 9.13 -3.72
N PRO A 162 17.63 9.71 -3.12
CA PRO A 162 17.58 10.27 -1.78
C PRO A 162 16.43 11.24 -1.53
N HIS A 163 16.09 12.06 -2.54
CA HIS A 163 15.13 13.16 -2.47
C HIS A 163 14.04 13.03 -3.54
N ILE A 164 13.59 11.82 -3.81
CA ILE A 164 12.63 11.53 -4.90
C ILE A 164 11.38 12.43 -4.85
N TYR A 165 10.89 12.79 -3.67
CA TYR A 165 9.71 13.64 -3.51
C TYR A 165 9.92 15.09 -3.98
N LEU A 166 11.18 15.52 -4.12
CA LEU A 166 11.54 16.86 -4.57
C LEU A 166 11.94 16.90 -6.04
N GLU A 167 11.98 15.77 -6.75
CA GLU A 167 12.28 15.74 -8.15
C GLU A 167 11.14 16.30 -9.00
N ASP A 168 11.47 17.19 -9.95
CA ASP A 168 10.48 17.87 -10.79
C ASP A 168 9.54 16.88 -11.50
N LYS A 169 10.09 15.82 -12.10
CA LYS A 169 9.30 14.79 -12.78
C LYS A 169 8.36 14.05 -11.84
N PHE A 170 8.81 13.76 -10.63
CA PHE A 170 7.97 13.11 -9.63
C PHE A 170 6.79 13.99 -9.25
N GLN A 171 7.05 15.29 -9.03
CA GLN A 171 6.01 16.27 -8.73
C GLN A 171 5.04 16.50 -9.90
N GLU A 172 5.53 16.49 -11.16
CA GLU A 172 4.65 16.51 -12.35
C GLU A 172 3.70 15.30 -12.38
N GLY A 173 4.21 14.11 -12.05
CA GLY A 173 3.38 12.89 -11.92
C GLY A 173 2.32 13.04 -10.83
N LEU A 174 2.70 13.57 -9.67
CA LEU A 174 1.77 13.82 -8.57
C LEU A 174 0.75 14.94 -8.87
N GLN A 175 1.11 15.97 -9.63
CA GLN A 175 0.17 16.98 -10.12
C GLN A 175 -0.88 16.34 -11.03
N THR A 176 -0.45 15.42 -11.89
CA THR A 176 -1.36 14.64 -12.74
C THR A 176 -2.31 13.82 -11.88
N LEU A 177 -1.81 13.10 -10.88
CA LEU A 177 -2.60 12.33 -9.92
C LEU A 177 -3.64 13.21 -9.21
N ALA A 178 -3.21 14.37 -8.67
CA ALA A 178 -4.08 15.33 -8.00
C ALA A 178 -5.19 15.85 -8.93
N SER A 179 -4.86 16.16 -10.21
CA SER A 179 -5.82 16.65 -11.19
C SER A 179 -6.92 15.64 -11.50
N MET A 180 -6.67 14.36 -11.26
CA MET A 180 -7.64 13.26 -11.41
C MET A 180 -8.42 12.98 -10.12
N GLY A 181 -8.21 13.77 -9.05
CA GLY A 181 -8.86 13.59 -7.75
C GLY A 181 -8.43 12.33 -6.99
N MET A 182 -7.24 11.84 -7.27
CA MET A 182 -6.66 10.66 -6.64
C MET A 182 -5.72 11.03 -5.50
N VAL A 183 -5.48 10.10 -4.57
CA VAL A 183 -4.62 10.31 -3.40
C VAL A 183 -3.22 9.72 -3.61
N PHE A 184 -2.25 10.28 -2.91
CA PHE A 184 -0.88 9.76 -2.85
C PHE A 184 -0.61 9.17 -1.46
N ASP A 185 -0.39 7.86 -1.41
CA ASP A 185 0.04 7.14 -0.21
C ASP A 185 1.58 7.12 -0.16
N THR A 186 2.16 7.62 0.94
CA THR A 186 3.60 7.80 1.06
C THR A 186 4.23 6.73 1.95
N TRP A 187 5.08 5.88 1.39
CA TRP A 187 5.94 5.01 2.17
C TRP A 187 7.38 5.49 2.11
N HIS A 188 7.91 6.01 3.22
CA HIS A 188 9.25 6.57 3.34
C HIS A 188 9.80 6.37 4.75
N TYR A 189 11.06 6.70 4.97
CA TYR A 189 11.67 6.66 6.30
C TYR A 189 11.60 8.04 6.99
N HIS A 190 11.69 8.04 8.31
CA HIS A 190 11.55 9.24 9.15
C HIS A 190 12.56 10.35 8.81
N ASN A 191 13.74 10.02 8.28
CA ASN A 191 14.75 10.98 7.83
C ASN A 191 14.29 11.79 6.60
N GLN A 192 13.27 11.32 5.87
CA GLN A 192 12.70 11.95 4.67
C GLN A 192 11.42 12.77 4.96
N ILE A 193 10.97 12.89 6.22
CA ILE A 193 9.76 13.67 6.58
C ILE A 193 9.85 15.12 6.12
N ARG A 194 11.06 15.70 6.08
CA ARG A 194 11.26 17.08 5.59
C ARG A 194 10.94 17.20 4.10
N ASP A 195 11.34 16.22 3.29
CA ASP A 195 11.07 16.20 1.85
C ASP A 195 9.56 16.08 1.61
N LEU A 196 8.87 15.22 2.38
CA LEU A 196 7.41 15.13 2.32
C LEU A 196 6.74 16.45 2.71
N THR A 197 7.28 17.15 3.71
CA THR A 197 6.77 18.47 4.13
C THR A 197 6.90 19.51 3.02
N GLU A 198 8.02 19.53 2.31
CA GLU A 198 8.20 20.43 1.16
C GLU A 198 7.31 20.02 -0.03
N LEU A 199 7.18 18.72 -0.31
CA LEU A 199 6.23 18.22 -1.30
C LEU A 199 4.81 18.72 -1.01
N ALA A 200 4.34 18.57 0.23
CA ALA A 200 2.99 19.01 0.63
C ALA A 200 2.77 20.53 0.47
N LYS A 201 3.82 21.33 0.64
CA LYS A 201 3.78 22.77 0.37
C LYS A 201 3.73 23.08 -1.12
N ASN A 202 4.49 22.32 -1.92
CA ASN A 202 4.55 22.51 -3.37
C ASN A 202 3.26 22.08 -4.07
N LEU A 203 2.55 21.09 -3.51
CA LEU A 203 1.34 20.50 -4.08
C LEU A 203 0.17 20.54 -3.08
N PRO A 204 -0.34 21.73 -2.73
CA PRO A 204 -1.36 21.88 -1.69
C PRO A 204 -2.72 21.24 -2.06
N GLU A 205 -2.98 20.98 -3.33
CA GLU A 205 -4.20 20.32 -3.82
C GLU A 205 -4.12 18.79 -3.74
N LEU A 206 -2.91 18.23 -3.52
CA LEU A 206 -2.72 16.79 -3.43
C LEU A 206 -3.12 16.28 -2.05
N VAL A 207 -4.02 15.30 -2.01
CA VAL A 207 -4.29 14.57 -0.77
C VAL A 207 -3.18 13.56 -0.54
N ILE A 208 -2.42 13.73 0.54
CA ILE A 208 -1.30 12.88 0.92
C ILE A 208 -1.68 12.06 2.15
N ILE A 209 -1.48 10.75 2.07
CA ILE A 209 -1.59 9.83 3.21
C ILE A 209 -0.18 9.60 3.75
N HIS A 210 0.05 10.02 4.98
CA HIS A 210 1.34 9.84 5.67
C HIS A 210 1.38 8.45 6.33
N ASP A 211 1.86 7.46 5.59
CA ASP A 211 1.85 6.08 5.99
C ASP A 211 2.86 5.78 7.12
N HIS A 212 2.50 4.85 8.02
CA HIS A 212 3.35 4.30 9.09
C HIS A 212 4.13 5.35 9.92
N PHE A 213 3.53 6.53 10.18
CA PHE A 213 4.19 7.63 10.90
C PHE A 213 5.54 8.05 10.29
N GLY A 214 5.70 7.91 8.96
CA GLY A 214 6.95 8.18 8.26
C GLY A 214 8.06 7.17 8.53
N GLY A 215 7.70 5.89 8.75
CA GLY A 215 8.63 4.78 8.81
C GLY A 215 9.79 4.95 9.80
N PRO A 216 9.55 5.08 11.12
CA PRO A 216 10.64 5.26 12.10
C PRO A 216 11.57 4.04 12.11
N LEU A 217 12.85 4.27 11.89
CA LEU A 217 13.88 3.23 11.84
C LEU A 217 14.43 2.96 13.25
N GLY A 218 14.60 1.67 13.56
CA GLY A 218 15.27 1.18 14.78
C GLY A 218 16.48 0.28 14.48
N ILE A 219 17.06 0.41 13.26
CA ILE A 219 18.20 -0.40 12.80
C ILE A 219 19.33 0.49 12.30
N GLY A 220 20.50 -0.10 12.02
CA GLY A 220 21.64 0.64 11.50
C GLY A 220 22.10 1.75 12.46
N PRO A 221 22.18 3.01 11.99
CA PRO A 221 22.60 4.15 12.83
C PRO A 221 21.49 4.63 13.80
N TYR A 222 20.29 4.08 13.70
CA TYR A 222 19.08 4.50 14.45
C TYR A 222 18.75 3.56 15.64
N LYS A 223 19.70 2.73 16.08
CA LYS A 223 19.56 1.83 17.25
C LYS A 223 19.65 2.58 18.55
#